data_b87423ea47de67d153cc728a58b99cb8
#
_entry.id   b87423ea47de67d153cc728a58b99cb8
#
_cell.length_a   1.000
_cell.length_b   1.000
_cell.length_c   1.000
_cell.angle_alpha   90.00
_cell.angle_beta   90.00
_cell.angle_gamma   90.00
#
_symmetry.space_group_name_H-M   'P 1'
#
loop_
_entity.id
_entity.type
_entity.pdbx_description
1 polymer ?
#
loop_
_entity_poly.entity_id
_entity_poly.type
_entity_poly.pdbx_seq_one_letter_code
_entity_poly.pdbx_strand_id
1 'polypeptide(L)'
;MQRSDKRKMSLPMKILLWVVGILFLLAIIAVIYVSAKIFITGDKIHNPLNRNHSELRSGKVNLKNGDPFTIALFGVDSDEKRKQQGGGERSDTIMVLSINPKEKKTELVSIPRDTKAEIAGRGTEEKINHAYAYGGPNMAVKTIEKLMNVPIDHYATIDMDGLHDMIDTLGGVDVVSNSTFTMGANHFVKGEKTHVDGDAAMDFIRSRKEDGAGGDFGRQERQQLILEAMADKLTSASSITHFNTLMNQIQKNVKTDLKLGDLNTIRTKYKDANDQVNRHQLEGEGGIQNDGLYYFIPSDASKNENTQLLRDN
;
A
#
# COMPACT_ATOMS: atom_id res chain seq x y z
N MET A 1 65.62 -10.04 30.87
CA MET A 1 65.13 -9.98 29.48
C MET A 1 64.33 -11.25 29.23
N GLN A 2 62.98 -11.25 29.44
CA GLN A 2 62.12 -12.42 29.26
C GLN A 2 61.74 -12.52 27.80
N ARG A 3 62.15 -13.56 27.10
CA ARG A 3 61.64 -13.89 25.75
C ARG A 3 60.21 -14.39 25.85
N SER A 4 59.29 -13.60 25.34
CA SER A 4 57.89 -13.98 25.15
C SER A 4 57.84 -15.13 24.13
N ASP A 5 57.55 -16.35 24.60
CA ASP A 5 57.28 -17.52 23.74
C ASP A 5 55.94 -17.28 23.01
N LYS A 6 56.01 -16.85 21.73
CA LYS A 6 54.85 -16.77 20.86
C LYS A 6 54.39 -18.19 20.55
N ARG A 7 53.40 -18.72 21.29
CA ARG A 7 52.75 -19.97 21.00
C ARG A 7 52.26 -19.97 19.52
N LYS A 8 52.86 -20.74 18.68
CA LYS A 8 52.40 -20.95 17.28
C LYS A 8 51.04 -21.61 17.30
N MET A 9 50.02 -20.96 16.73
CA MET A 9 48.69 -21.55 16.59
C MET A 9 48.77 -22.89 15.84
N SER A 10 48.04 -23.89 16.32
CA SER A 10 47.90 -25.19 15.70
C SER A 10 47.24 -25.08 14.31
N LEU A 11 47.58 -25.98 13.40
CA LEU A 11 47.00 -26.01 12.03
C LEU A 11 45.47 -26.00 12.00
N PRO A 12 44.75 -26.82 12.84
CA PRO A 12 43.28 -26.80 12.89
C PRO A 12 42.73 -25.42 13.35
N MET A 13 43.40 -24.73 14.26
CA MET A 13 42.98 -23.38 14.70
C MET A 13 43.13 -22.35 13.57
N LYS A 14 44.17 -22.48 12.72
CA LYS A 14 44.33 -21.58 11.56
C LYS A 14 43.24 -21.85 10.52
N ILE A 15 42.92 -23.11 10.26
CA ILE A 15 41.82 -23.48 9.33
C ILE A 15 40.49 -22.94 9.85
N LEU A 16 40.20 -23.11 11.14
CA LEU A 16 38.99 -22.58 11.73
C LEU A 16 38.87 -21.06 11.57
N LEU A 17 39.96 -20.31 11.86
CA LEU A 17 39.98 -18.86 11.67
C LEU A 17 39.78 -18.44 10.22
N TRP A 18 40.34 -19.16 9.25
CA TRP A 18 40.11 -18.91 7.83
C TRP A 18 38.64 -19.17 7.44
N VAL A 19 38.06 -20.27 7.91
CA VAL A 19 36.63 -20.58 7.66
C VAL A 19 35.73 -19.50 8.26
N VAL A 20 35.96 -19.10 9.50
CA VAL A 20 35.21 -18.01 10.15
C VAL A 20 35.39 -16.69 9.38
N GLY A 21 36.60 -16.38 8.95
CA GLY A 21 36.90 -15.18 8.15
C GLY A 21 36.16 -15.16 6.80
N ILE A 22 36.13 -16.33 6.11
CA ILE A 22 35.39 -16.47 4.86
C ILE A 22 33.87 -16.32 5.08
N LEU A 23 33.32 -16.97 6.11
CA LEU A 23 31.90 -16.85 6.45
C LEU A 23 31.53 -15.40 6.79
N PHE A 24 32.39 -14.71 7.55
CA PHE A 24 32.20 -13.30 7.89
C PHE A 24 32.24 -12.40 6.65
N LEU A 25 33.19 -12.66 5.73
CA LEU A 25 33.27 -11.94 4.45
C LEU A 25 32.04 -12.17 3.58
N LEU A 26 31.55 -13.42 3.49
CA LEU A 26 30.32 -13.75 2.76
C LEU A 26 29.10 -13.06 3.39
N ALA A 27 29.02 -12.99 4.72
CA ALA A 27 27.96 -12.27 5.40
C ALA A 27 27.99 -10.75 5.08
N ILE A 28 29.18 -10.13 5.05
CA ILE A 28 29.34 -8.73 4.64
C ILE A 28 28.88 -8.53 3.20
N ILE A 29 29.29 -9.39 2.28
CA ILE A 29 28.89 -9.32 0.85
C ILE A 29 27.36 -9.45 0.73
N ALA A 30 26.74 -10.37 1.46
CA ALA A 30 25.29 -10.54 1.48
C ALA A 30 24.57 -9.27 1.99
N VAL A 31 25.05 -8.66 3.07
CA VAL A 31 24.52 -7.40 3.61
C VAL A 31 24.65 -6.28 2.59
N ILE A 32 25.81 -6.13 1.95
CA ILE A 32 26.02 -5.10 0.92
C ILE A 32 25.07 -5.32 -0.25
N TYR A 33 24.93 -6.57 -0.72
CA TYR A 33 24.03 -6.93 -1.82
C TYR A 33 22.56 -6.59 -1.51
N VAL A 34 22.07 -7.01 -0.32
CA VAL A 34 20.70 -6.73 0.12
C VAL A 34 20.47 -5.22 0.24
N SER A 35 21.42 -4.49 0.85
CA SER A 35 21.33 -3.04 1.01
C SER A 35 21.31 -2.32 -0.34
N ALA A 36 22.14 -2.74 -1.30
CA ALA A 36 22.17 -2.18 -2.64
C ALA A 36 20.85 -2.45 -3.39
N LYS A 37 20.28 -3.66 -3.28
CA LYS A 37 18.99 -4.00 -3.88
C LYS A 37 17.86 -3.15 -3.32
N ILE A 38 17.80 -2.97 -2.00
CA ILE A 38 16.81 -2.12 -1.33
C ILE A 38 16.97 -0.68 -1.80
N PHE A 39 18.19 -0.16 -1.86
CA PHE A 39 18.47 1.21 -2.31
C PHE A 39 18.00 1.44 -3.75
N ILE A 40 18.37 0.54 -4.69
CA ILE A 40 17.95 0.62 -6.09
C ILE A 40 16.42 0.52 -6.22
N THR A 41 15.78 -0.35 -5.42
CA THR A 41 14.31 -0.47 -5.41
C THR A 41 13.68 0.82 -4.94
N GLY A 42 14.16 1.40 -3.83
CA GLY A 42 13.67 2.66 -3.30
C GLY A 42 13.76 3.82 -4.31
N ASP A 43 14.86 3.90 -5.05
CA ASP A 43 15.05 4.91 -6.08
C ASP A 43 14.07 4.72 -7.27
N LYS A 44 13.88 3.48 -7.71
CA LYS A 44 12.98 3.18 -8.84
C LYS A 44 11.49 3.36 -8.53
N ILE A 45 11.06 3.14 -7.30
CA ILE A 45 9.66 3.35 -6.90
C ILE A 45 9.38 4.80 -6.55
N HIS A 46 10.44 5.60 -6.28
CA HIS A 46 10.28 7.00 -5.88
C HIS A 46 9.79 7.85 -7.06
N ASN A 47 8.59 8.40 -6.90
CA ASN A 47 7.94 9.28 -7.85
C ASN A 47 7.30 10.46 -7.08
N PRO A 48 8.01 11.60 -6.93
CA PRO A 48 7.58 12.68 -6.06
C PRO A 48 6.33 13.38 -6.58
N LEU A 49 5.49 13.85 -5.65
CA LEU A 49 4.44 14.81 -5.97
C LEU A 49 5.04 16.15 -6.42
N ASN A 50 4.35 16.85 -7.33
CA ASN A 50 4.78 18.17 -7.84
C ASN A 50 4.49 19.28 -6.83
N ARG A 51 4.77 19.03 -5.54
CA ARG A 51 4.58 19.96 -4.43
C ARG A 51 5.45 19.59 -3.24
N ASN A 52 5.72 20.53 -2.34
CA ASN A 52 6.50 20.27 -1.13
C ASN A 52 5.64 19.70 0.01
N HIS A 53 4.39 20.16 0.16
CA HIS A 53 3.41 19.73 1.17
C HIS A 53 1.99 20.05 0.69
N SER A 54 0.99 19.55 1.40
CA SER A 54 -0.41 19.89 1.17
C SER A 54 -0.69 21.37 1.50
N GLU A 55 -1.50 22.04 0.68
CA GLU A 55 -1.97 23.41 0.94
C GLU A 55 -2.88 23.47 2.17
N LEU A 56 -3.42 22.35 2.61
CA LEU A 56 -4.24 22.24 3.84
C LEU A 56 -3.40 22.08 5.12
N ARG A 57 -2.06 22.14 5.02
CA ARG A 57 -1.13 22.15 6.15
C ARG A 57 -0.28 23.40 6.17
N SER A 58 0.12 23.83 7.35
CA SER A 58 1.03 24.96 7.55
C SER A 58 2.49 24.67 7.16
N GLY A 59 2.84 23.38 6.92
CA GLY A 59 4.19 22.95 6.56
C GLY A 59 4.29 21.45 6.33
N LYS A 60 5.48 21.00 5.96
CA LYS A 60 5.77 19.59 5.72
C LYS A 60 5.80 18.79 7.02
N VAL A 61 5.19 17.60 7.00
CA VAL A 61 5.26 16.62 8.10
C VAL A 61 6.69 16.13 8.31
N ASN A 62 7.10 16.03 9.57
CA ASN A 62 8.39 15.48 9.93
C ASN A 62 8.27 14.06 10.49
N LEU A 63 8.39 13.08 9.60
CA LEU A 63 8.30 11.66 9.97
C LEU A 63 9.34 11.26 11.02
N LYS A 64 10.53 11.91 11.06
CA LYS A 64 11.55 11.62 12.07
C LYS A 64 11.15 12.03 13.49
N ASN A 65 10.23 12.98 13.61
CA ASN A 65 9.66 13.39 14.90
C ASN A 65 8.48 12.52 15.34
N GLY A 66 8.02 11.60 14.49
CA GLY A 66 6.80 10.85 14.74
C GLY A 66 5.56 11.72 14.64
N ASP A 67 5.56 12.71 13.73
CA ASP A 67 4.37 13.52 13.47
C ASP A 67 3.31 12.66 12.77
N PRO A 68 2.03 12.78 13.14
CA PRO A 68 0.95 12.13 12.39
C PRO A 68 0.95 12.56 10.92
N PHE A 69 0.69 11.63 10.02
CA PHE A 69 0.65 11.92 8.59
C PHE A 69 -0.48 11.16 7.89
N THR A 70 -0.85 11.68 6.74
CA THR A 70 -1.86 11.07 5.87
C THR A 70 -1.24 10.55 4.58
N ILE A 71 -1.71 9.40 4.12
CA ILE A 71 -1.27 8.80 2.87
C ILE A 71 -2.48 8.33 2.04
N ALA A 72 -2.49 8.68 0.75
CA ALA A 72 -3.45 8.12 -0.19
C ALA A 72 -2.88 6.85 -0.84
N LEU A 73 -3.64 5.75 -0.79
CA LEU A 73 -3.32 4.50 -1.46
C LEU A 73 -4.22 4.33 -2.69
N PHE A 74 -3.60 4.01 -3.82
CA PHE A 74 -4.27 3.76 -5.09
C PHE A 74 -3.97 2.37 -5.60
N GLY A 75 -5.01 1.55 -5.78
CA GLY A 75 -4.94 0.35 -6.61
C GLY A 75 -5.29 0.74 -8.06
N VAL A 76 -4.36 0.59 -8.98
CA VAL A 76 -4.56 0.97 -10.38
C VAL A 76 -4.68 -0.26 -11.26
N ASP A 77 -5.57 -0.17 -12.24
CA ASP A 77 -5.71 -1.17 -13.30
C ASP A 77 -5.08 -0.61 -14.58
N SER A 78 -3.98 -1.24 -15.00
CA SER A 78 -3.24 -0.89 -16.20
C SER A 78 -3.71 -1.67 -17.42
N ASP A 79 -5.02 -1.64 -17.75
CA ASP A 79 -5.57 -2.27 -18.95
C ASP A 79 -4.84 -1.77 -20.21
N GLU A 80 -4.03 -2.66 -20.82
CA GLU A 80 -3.25 -2.33 -22.01
C GLU A 80 -4.12 -1.92 -23.21
N LYS A 81 -5.34 -2.47 -23.32
CA LYS A 81 -6.29 -2.06 -24.38
C LYS A 81 -6.72 -0.62 -24.21
N ARG A 82 -6.90 -0.20 -22.95
CA ARG A 82 -7.24 1.18 -22.60
C ARG A 82 -6.09 2.14 -22.86
N LYS A 83 -4.85 1.73 -22.56
CA LYS A 83 -3.63 2.50 -22.89
C LYS A 83 -3.49 2.70 -24.40
N GLN A 84 -3.73 1.66 -25.21
CA GLN A 84 -3.67 1.76 -26.68
C GLN A 84 -4.75 2.69 -27.27
N GLN A 85 -5.87 2.88 -26.56
CA GLN A 85 -6.95 3.80 -26.95
C GLN A 85 -6.76 5.23 -26.41
N GLY A 86 -5.59 5.54 -25.84
CA GLY A 86 -5.30 6.85 -25.25
C GLY A 86 -5.95 7.09 -23.88
N GLY A 87 -6.52 6.05 -23.26
CA GLY A 87 -7.05 6.08 -21.90
C GLY A 87 -5.94 5.89 -20.86
N GLY A 88 -5.95 6.71 -19.80
CA GLY A 88 -5.02 6.57 -18.66
C GLY A 88 -5.36 5.38 -17.74
N GLU A 89 -4.45 5.05 -16.84
CA GLU A 89 -4.68 4.12 -15.75
C GLU A 89 -5.78 4.67 -14.82
N ARG A 90 -6.69 3.82 -14.35
CA ARG A 90 -7.73 4.24 -13.40
C ARG A 90 -7.43 3.70 -12.02
N SER A 91 -7.65 4.53 -11.01
CA SER A 91 -7.62 4.09 -9.61
C SER A 91 -8.94 3.41 -9.25
N ASP A 92 -8.96 2.09 -9.30
CA ASP A 92 -10.15 1.31 -8.98
C ASP A 92 -10.28 1.02 -7.47
N THR A 93 -9.21 1.22 -6.73
CA THR A 93 -9.15 1.26 -5.27
C THR A 93 -8.60 2.61 -4.83
N ILE A 94 -9.29 3.30 -3.94
CA ILE A 94 -8.88 4.59 -3.38
C ILE A 94 -9.09 4.53 -1.87
N MET A 95 -8.00 4.68 -1.11
CA MET A 95 -8.03 4.70 0.34
C MET A 95 -7.21 5.88 0.86
N VAL A 96 -7.63 6.46 1.97
CA VAL A 96 -6.86 7.46 2.72
C VAL A 96 -6.60 6.92 4.11
N LEU A 97 -5.35 6.91 4.53
CA LEU A 97 -4.94 6.53 5.87
C LEU A 97 -4.43 7.76 6.61
N SER A 98 -4.85 7.93 7.85
CA SER A 98 -4.21 8.81 8.82
C SER A 98 -3.50 7.95 9.86
N ILE A 99 -2.19 8.13 10.00
CA ILE A 99 -1.31 7.27 10.79
C ILE A 99 -0.71 8.09 11.93
N ASN A 100 -1.07 7.76 13.17
CA ASN A 100 -0.61 8.45 14.36
C ASN A 100 0.15 7.49 15.30
N PRO A 101 1.49 7.56 15.34
CA PRO A 101 2.28 6.69 16.21
C PRO A 101 2.15 7.05 17.70
N LYS A 102 1.75 8.28 18.03
CA LYS A 102 1.57 8.73 19.42
C LYS A 102 0.31 8.15 20.03
N GLU A 103 -0.76 8.12 19.25
CA GLU A 103 -2.04 7.51 19.62
C GLU A 103 -2.06 5.99 19.36
N LYS A 104 -1.01 5.44 18.73
CA LYS A 104 -0.89 4.03 18.32
C LYS A 104 -2.05 3.58 17.44
N LYS A 105 -2.50 4.47 16.56
CA LYS A 105 -3.74 4.32 15.83
C LYS A 105 -3.57 4.67 14.36
N THR A 106 -4.28 3.93 13.52
CA THR A 106 -4.46 4.24 12.09
C THR A 106 -5.95 4.28 11.77
N GLU A 107 -6.39 5.40 11.21
CA GLU A 107 -7.72 5.52 10.62
C GLU A 107 -7.61 5.31 9.10
N LEU A 108 -8.37 4.37 8.57
CA LEU A 108 -8.39 4.03 7.15
C LEU A 108 -9.79 4.30 6.60
N VAL A 109 -9.89 5.16 5.59
CA VAL A 109 -11.15 5.51 4.92
C VAL A 109 -11.09 5.09 3.46
N SER A 110 -12.01 4.22 3.02
CA SER A 110 -12.20 3.87 1.61
C SER A 110 -13.11 4.86 0.92
N ILE A 111 -12.72 5.29 -0.28
CA ILE A 111 -13.48 6.17 -1.16
C ILE A 111 -13.95 5.38 -2.37
N PRO A 112 -15.26 5.21 -2.62
CA PRO A 112 -15.76 4.52 -3.80
C PRO A 112 -15.24 5.17 -5.08
N ARG A 113 -14.74 4.37 -6.03
CA ARG A 113 -14.14 4.87 -7.28
C ARG A 113 -15.09 5.69 -8.16
N ASP A 114 -16.39 5.39 -8.05
CA ASP A 114 -17.46 6.09 -8.78
C ASP A 114 -17.98 7.34 -8.05
N THR A 115 -17.31 7.78 -6.97
CA THR A 115 -17.68 8.99 -6.21
C THR A 115 -17.64 10.19 -7.13
N LYS A 116 -18.76 10.94 -7.17
CA LYS A 116 -18.86 12.20 -7.89
C LYS A 116 -18.02 13.25 -7.18
N ALA A 117 -17.05 13.82 -7.89
CA ALA A 117 -16.12 14.80 -7.33
C ALA A 117 -15.74 15.84 -8.39
N GLU A 118 -15.48 17.05 -7.97
CA GLU A 118 -14.87 18.06 -8.83
C GLU A 118 -13.39 17.71 -9.04
N ILE A 119 -13.02 17.41 -10.28
CA ILE A 119 -11.65 17.03 -10.65
C ILE A 119 -10.72 18.25 -10.54
N ALA A 120 -9.72 18.15 -9.68
CA ALA A 120 -8.79 19.23 -9.42
C ALA A 120 -8.08 19.70 -10.71
N GLY A 121 -8.15 21.02 -10.97
CA GLY A 121 -7.54 21.63 -12.13
C GLY A 121 -8.31 21.49 -13.45
N ARG A 122 -9.47 20.78 -13.46
CA ARG A 122 -10.32 20.66 -14.65
C ARG A 122 -11.64 21.42 -14.53
N GLY A 123 -12.14 21.65 -13.33
CA GLY A 123 -13.43 22.32 -13.10
C GLY A 123 -14.65 21.50 -13.55
N THR A 124 -14.48 20.20 -13.80
CA THR A 124 -15.55 19.27 -14.17
C THR A 124 -15.89 18.37 -13.00
N GLU A 125 -17.18 18.04 -12.83
CA GLU A 125 -17.63 17.00 -11.88
C GLU A 125 -17.70 15.65 -12.60
N GLU A 126 -16.88 14.71 -12.16
CA GLU A 126 -16.77 13.38 -12.76
C GLU A 126 -16.57 12.33 -11.66
N LYS A 127 -16.41 11.05 -12.06
CA LYS A 127 -15.99 10.00 -11.12
C LYS A 127 -14.57 10.27 -10.63
N ILE A 128 -14.35 10.17 -9.32
CA ILE A 128 -13.06 10.50 -8.69
C ILE A 128 -11.88 9.73 -9.29
N ASN A 129 -12.10 8.48 -9.73
CA ASN A 129 -11.07 7.66 -10.36
C ASN A 129 -10.57 8.19 -11.71
N HIS A 130 -11.31 9.10 -12.37
CA HIS A 130 -10.86 9.79 -13.58
C HIS A 130 -9.70 10.75 -13.29
N ALA A 131 -9.60 11.30 -12.08
CA ALA A 131 -8.50 12.18 -11.69
C ALA A 131 -7.13 11.50 -11.87
N TYR A 132 -7.06 10.20 -11.50
CA TYR A 132 -5.82 9.43 -11.69
C TYR A 132 -5.51 9.23 -13.19
N ALA A 133 -6.53 8.94 -14.01
CA ALA A 133 -6.36 8.76 -15.45
C ALA A 133 -5.89 10.03 -16.17
N TYR A 134 -6.31 11.20 -15.70
CA TYR A 134 -5.97 12.49 -16.34
C TYR A 134 -4.62 13.07 -15.89
N GLY A 135 -4.27 12.94 -14.64
CA GLY A 135 -3.09 13.59 -14.09
C GLY A 135 -2.30 12.76 -13.07
N GLY A 136 -2.51 11.44 -13.09
CA GLY A 136 -1.82 10.53 -12.18
C GLY A 136 -2.06 10.86 -10.70
N PRO A 137 -1.11 10.49 -9.84
CA PRO A 137 -1.25 10.70 -8.39
C PRO A 137 -1.36 12.19 -8.02
N ASN A 138 -0.75 13.10 -8.77
CA ASN A 138 -0.80 14.54 -8.47
C ASN A 138 -2.23 15.09 -8.54
N MET A 139 -2.98 14.75 -9.57
CA MET A 139 -4.37 15.20 -9.72
C MET A 139 -5.30 14.42 -8.80
N ALA A 140 -5.10 13.12 -8.65
CA ALA A 140 -5.91 12.27 -7.77
C ALA A 140 -5.82 12.73 -6.30
N VAL A 141 -4.61 12.97 -5.79
CA VAL A 141 -4.39 13.48 -4.43
C VAL A 141 -5.09 14.84 -4.22
N LYS A 142 -4.93 15.81 -5.14
CA LYS A 142 -5.60 17.11 -5.03
C LYS A 142 -7.12 17.00 -5.10
N THR A 143 -7.64 16.05 -5.89
CA THR A 143 -9.08 15.78 -5.98
C THR A 143 -9.63 15.22 -4.66
N ILE A 144 -8.90 14.31 -4.02
CA ILE A 144 -9.25 13.78 -2.70
C ILE A 144 -9.22 14.89 -1.64
N GLU A 145 -8.17 15.72 -1.62
CA GLU A 145 -8.07 16.86 -0.71
C GLU A 145 -9.26 17.81 -0.84
N LYS A 146 -9.68 18.07 -2.09
CA LYS A 146 -10.83 18.94 -2.36
C LYS A 146 -12.14 18.30 -1.89
N LEU A 147 -12.33 17.00 -2.14
CA LEU A 147 -13.53 16.26 -1.73
C LEU A 147 -13.66 16.16 -0.21
N MET A 148 -12.58 15.78 0.47
CA MET A 148 -12.55 15.41 1.88
C MET A 148 -12.11 16.55 2.80
N ASN A 149 -11.56 17.64 2.27
CA ASN A 149 -10.91 18.69 3.06
C ASN A 149 -9.88 18.13 4.07
N VAL A 150 -9.13 17.10 3.69
CA VAL A 150 -8.09 16.44 4.49
C VAL A 150 -6.76 16.62 3.78
N PRO A 151 -5.69 17.07 4.45
CA PRO A 151 -4.37 17.14 3.83
C PRO A 151 -3.90 15.72 3.48
N ILE A 152 -3.31 15.52 2.32
CA ILE A 152 -2.66 14.27 1.92
C ILE A 152 -1.17 14.52 1.83
N ASP A 153 -0.39 13.97 2.75
CA ASP A 153 1.05 14.22 2.84
C ASP A 153 1.84 13.40 1.84
N HIS A 154 1.42 12.13 1.66
CA HIS A 154 2.10 11.15 0.83
C HIS A 154 1.11 10.33 0.00
N TYR A 155 1.63 9.59 -0.98
CA TYR A 155 0.84 8.59 -1.69
C TYR A 155 1.62 7.31 -1.94
N ALA A 156 0.90 6.23 -2.21
CA ALA A 156 1.43 5.02 -2.81
C ALA A 156 0.44 4.47 -3.84
N THR A 157 0.97 3.93 -4.91
CA THR A 157 0.20 3.26 -5.97
C THR A 157 0.69 1.84 -6.13
N ILE A 158 -0.22 0.90 -6.28
CA ILE A 158 0.06 -0.48 -6.64
C ILE A 158 -0.74 -0.87 -7.89
N ASP A 159 -0.07 -1.48 -8.85
CA ASP A 159 -0.75 -2.11 -10.00
C ASP A 159 -1.42 -3.40 -9.55
N MET A 160 -2.67 -3.63 -9.98
CA MET A 160 -3.47 -4.78 -9.54
C MET A 160 -2.94 -6.12 -10.08
N ASP A 161 -2.36 -6.13 -11.30
CA ASP A 161 -1.69 -7.32 -11.81
C ASP A 161 -0.39 -7.59 -11.06
N GLY A 162 0.30 -6.52 -10.66
CA GLY A 162 1.47 -6.62 -9.79
C GLY A 162 1.14 -7.10 -8.37
N LEU A 163 -0.04 -6.80 -7.87
CA LEU A 163 -0.54 -7.32 -6.59
C LEU A 163 -0.67 -8.85 -6.64
N HIS A 164 -1.27 -9.38 -7.71
CA HIS A 164 -1.35 -10.82 -7.98
C HIS A 164 0.04 -11.48 -7.91
N ASP A 165 0.99 -10.99 -8.72
CA ASP A 165 2.34 -11.53 -8.80
C ASP A 165 3.12 -11.45 -7.48
N MET A 166 2.90 -10.39 -6.70
CA MET A 166 3.52 -10.25 -5.38
C MET A 166 2.95 -11.25 -4.38
N ILE A 167 1.65 -11.50 -4.38
CA ILE A 167 1.01 -12.51 -3.52
C ILE A 167 1.58 -13.90 -3.84
N ASP A 168 1.69 -14.27 -5.12
CA ASP A 168 2.28 -15.54 -5.54
C ASP A 168 3.74 -15.66 -5.12
N THR A 169 4.52 -14.58 -5.30
CA THR A 169 5.93 -14.53 -4.88
C THR A 169 6.10 -14.74 -3.37
N LEU A 170 5.16 -14.27 -2.57
CA LEU A 170 5.12 -14.46 -1.12
C LEU A 170 4.65 -15.86 -0.72
N GLY A 171 4.22 -16.70 -1.68
CA GLY A 171 3.65 -18.01 -1.43
C GLY A 171 2.23 -17.94 -0.88
N GLY A 172 1.46 -16.95 -1.30
CA GLY A 172 0.11 -16.67 -0.84
C GLY A 172 0.04 -15.89 0.47
N VAL A 173 -1.16 -15.43 0.79
CA VAL A 173 -1.48 -14.72 2.05
C VAL A 173 -2.69 -15.36 2.73
N ASP A 174 -2.83 -15.12 4.02
CA ASP A 174 -3.96 -15.62 4.81
C ASP A 174 -4.94 -14.48 5.08
N VAL A 175 -6.20 -14.65 4.70
CA VAL A 175 -7.27 -13.68 4.93
C VAL A 175 -8.41 -14.28 5.75
N VAL A 176 -9.08 -13.46 6.54
CA VAL A 176 -10.34 -13.82 7.20
C VAL A 176 -11.47 -13.15 6.42
N SER A 177 -12.35 -13.95 5.80
CA SER A 177 -13.39 -13.40 4.94
C SER A 177 -14.43 -12.60 5.74
N ASN A 178 -14.80 -11.42 5.21
CA ASN A 178 -15.85 -10.56 5.77
C ASN A 178 -17.27 -11.06 5.44
N SER A 179 -17.40 -11.94 4.45
CA SER A 179 -18.70 -12.42 3.95
C SER A 179 -18.57 -13.84 3.37
N THR A 180 -19.69 -14.53 3.23
CA THR A 180 -19.76 -15.84 2.58
C THR A 180 -20.21 -15.66 1.14
N PHE A 181 -19.37 -16.08 0.19
CA PHE A 181 -19.66 -16.00 -1.26
C PHE A 181 -18.78 -16.97 -2.05
N THR A 182 -19.12 -17.16 -3.32
CA THR A 182 -18.32 -17.94 -4.28
C THR A 182 -18.00 -17.08 -5.49
N MET A 183 -16.75 -17.10 -5.90
CA MET A 183 -16.32 -16.48 -7.17
C MET A 183 -15.38 -17.43 -7.91
N GLY A 184 -15.71 -17.77 -9.14
CA GLY A 184 -14.99 -18.79 -9.90
C GLY A 184 -15.02 -20.15 -9.18
N ALA A 185 -13.85 -20.72 -8.95
CA ALA A 185 -13.68 -21.98 -8.21
C ALA A 185 -13.51 -21.76 -6.69
N ASN A 186 -13.41 -20.51 -6.24
CA ASN A 186 -13.09 -20.17 -4.85
C ASN A 186 -14.36 -19.92 -4.03
N HIS A 187 -14.44 -20.57 -2.85
CA HIS A 187 -15.51 -20.38 -1.89
C HIS A 187 -14.94 -19.80 -0.59
N PHE A 188 -15.47 -18.64 -0.20
CA PHE A 188 -15.06 -17.91 0.99
C PHE A 188 -16.19 -17.94 2.03
N VAL A 189 -15.85 -18.20 3.29
CA VAL A 189 -16.82 -18.27 4.38
C VAL A 189 -16.53 -17.17 5.40
N LYS A 190 -17.56 -16.42 5.77
CA LYS A 190 -17.45 -15.31 6.73
C LYS A 190 -16.82 -15.77 8.04
N GLY A 191 -15.78 -15.09 8.47
CA GLY A 191 -15.05 -15.35 9.72
C GLY A 191 -14.06 -16.51 9.63
N GLU A 192 -13.99 -17.24 8.51
CA GLU A 192 -13.01 -18.29 8.32
C GLU A 192 -11.73 -17.76 7.70
N LYS A 193 -10.60 -18.28 8.21
CA LYS A 193 -9.28 -17.99 7.68
C LYS A 193 -9.02 -18.86 6.45
N THR A 194 -8.74 -18.22 5.33
CA THR A 194 -8.45 -18.86 4.04
C THR A 194 -7.08 -18.45 3.55
N HIS A 195 -6.27 -19.42 3.12
CA HIS A 195 -5.03 -19.17 2.40
C HIS A 195 -5.36 -18.91 0.93
N VAL A 196 -4.90 -17.79 0.38
CA VAL A 196 -5.16 -17.38 -1.01
C VAL A 196 -3.85 -17.13 -1.73
N ASP A 197 -3.71 -17.72 -2.92
CA ASP A 197 -2.70 -17.36 -3.92
C ASP A 197 -3.12 -16.11 -4.70
N GLY A 198 -2.37 -15.73 -5.74
CA GLY A 198 -2.67 -14.57 -6.55
C GLY A 198 -4.05 -14.63 -7.20
N ASP A 199 -4.41 -15.75 -7.81
CA ASP A 199 -5.71 -15.92 -8.47
C ASP A 199 -6.88 -15.84 -7.48
N ALA A 200 -6.81 -16.59 -6.37
CA ALA A 200 -7.83 -16.57 -5.34
C ALA A 200 -7.95 -15.20 -4.65
N ALA A 201 -6.82 -14.49 -4.48
CA ALA A 201 -6.82 -13.13 -3.95
C ALA A 201 -7.50 -12.15 -4.92
N MET A 202 -7.27 -12.29 -6.23
CA MET A 202 -7.97 -11.46 -7.23
C MET A 202 -9.47 -11.74 -7.23
N ASP A 203 -9.91 -13.00 -7.14
CA ASP A 203 -11.31 -13.36 -6.98
C ASP A 203 -11.89 -12.73 -5.70
N PHE A 204 -11.17 -12.82 -4.58
CA PHE A 204 -11.58 -12.25 -3.31
C PHE A 204 -11.81 -10.72 -3.38
N ILE A 205 -10.89 -9.95 -3.97
CA ILE A 205 -10.99 -8.48 -4.02
C ILE A 205 -11.81 -7.93 -5.18
N ARG A 206 -12.11 -8.74 -6.20
CA ARG A 206 -12.95 -8.33 -7.36
C ARG A 206 -14.41 -8.68 -7.16
N SER A 207 -14.73 -9.66 -6.30
CA SER A 207 -16.11 -10.07 -6.03
C SER A 207 -16.96 -8.88 -5.56
N ARG A 208 -18.14 -8.73 -6.14
CA ARG A 208 -19.04 -7.61 -5.88
C ARG A 208 -20.51 -7.98 -6.03
N LYS A 209 -20.82 -8.70 -7.11
CA LYS A 209 -22.18 -9.02 -7.53
C LYS A 209 -22.62 -10.43 -7.15
N GLU A 210 -21.67 -11.24 -6.71
CA GLU A 210 -21.88 -12.62 -6.28
C GLU A 210 -22.80 -12.61 -5.05
N ASP A 211 -23.65 -13.62 -4.95
CA ASP A 211 -24.56 -13.74 -3.82
C ASP A 211 -23.76 -13.81 -2.50
N GLY A 212 -24.16 -12.99 -1.55
CA GLY A 212 -23.47 -12.83 -0.27
C GLY A 212 -22.21 -11.95 -0.30
N ALA A 213 -21.71 -11.49 -1.46
CA ALA A 213 -20.47 -10.70 -1.56
C ALA A 213 -20.55 -9.30 -0.93
N GLY A 214 -21.75 -8.78 -0.59
CA GLY A 214 -21.91 -7.50 0.10
C GLY A 214 -21.71 -6.27 -0.78
N GLY A 215 -21.78 -6.42 -2.11
CA GLY A 215 -21.72 -5.30 -3.04
C GLY A 215 -20.35 -4.58 -3.07
N ASP A 216 -20.39 -3.30 -3.37
CA ASP A 216 -19.17 -2.47 -3.46
C ASP A 216 -18.50 -2.27 -2.09
N PHE A 217 -19.28 -2.18 -1.04
CA PHE A 217 -18.78 -2.05 0.33
C PHE A 217 -18.02 -3.30 0.77
N GLY A 218 -18.58 -4.49 0.57
CA GLY A 218 -17.89 -5.75 0.87
C GLY A 218 -16.59 -5.89 0.08
N ARG A 219 -16.57 -5.44 -1.17
CA ARG A 219 -15.36 -5.42 -2.00
C ARG A 219 -14.28 -4.51 -1.41
N GLN A 220 -14.62 -3.27 -1.03
CA GLN A 220 -13.66 -2.33 -0.43
C GLN A 220 -13.04 -2.89 0.86
N GLU A 221 -13.84 -3.52 1.72
CA GLU A 221 -13.34 -4.17 2.93
C GLU A 221 -12.37 -5.33 2.59
N ARG A 222 -12.68 -6.15 1.59
CA ARG A 222 -11.79 -7.23 1.14
C ARG A 222 -10.46 -6.72 0.57
N GLN A 223 -10.48 -5.58 -0.11
CA GLN A 223 -9.24 -4.92 -0.57
C GLN A 223 -8.37 -4.49 0.60
N GLN A 224 -8.96 -3.99 1.69
CA GLN A 224 -8.22 -3.65 2.92
C GLN A 224 -7.61 -4.91 3.55
N LEU A 225 -8.40 -5.98 3.68
CA LEU A 225 -7.95 -7.26 4.27
C LEU A 225 -6.75 -7.87 3.52
N ILE A 226 -6.74 -7.82 2.19
CA ILE A 226 -5.60 -8.29 1.39
C ILE A 226 -4.36 -7.43 1.61
N LEU A 227 -4.49 -6.10 1.67
CA LEU A 227 -3.34 -5.22 1.90
C LEU A 227 -2.73 -5.45 3.29
N GLU A 228 -3.54 -5.66 4.31
CA GLU A 228 -3.08 -6.02 5.66
C GLU A 228 -2.37 -7.38 5.67
N ALA A 229 -2.98 -8.40 5.09
CA ALA A 229 -2.38 -9.74 5.01
C ALA A 229 -1.04 -9.74 4.26
N MET A 230 -0.91 -8.91 3.22
CA MET A 230 0.37 -8.70 2.52
C MET A 230 1.39 -7.99 3.40
N ALA A 231 1.01 -6.94 4.12
CA ALA A 231 1.91 -6.22 5.01
C ALA A 231 2.50 -7.16 6.09
N ASP A 232 1.66 -8.01 6.67
CA ASP A 232 2.09 -9.02 7.64
C ASP A 232 3.04 -10.05 7.00
N LYS A 233 2.71 -10.53 5.80
CA LYS A 233 3.52 -11.53 5.08
C LYS A 233 4.88 -10.98 4.65
N LEU A 234 4.97 -9.70 4.26
CA LEU A 234 6.21 -9.05 3.87
C LEU A 234 7.26 -9.04 5.00
N THR A 235 6.83 -9.07 6.25
CA THR A 235 7.71 -9.13 7.43
C THR A 235 8.12 -10.56 7.82
N SER A 236 7.58 -11.58 7.15
CA SER A 236 7.82 -12.99 7.47
C SER A 236 9.11 -13.54 6.88
N ALA A 237 9.56 -14.71 7.37
CA ALA A 237 10.75 -15.39 6.88
C ALA A 237 10.64 -15.83 5.41
N SER A 238 9.43 -16.07 4.89
CA SER A 238 9.20 -16.46 3.49
C SER A 238 9.59 -15.36 2.50
N SER A 239 9.50 -14.08 2.88
CA SER A 239 9.94 -12.97 2.03
C SER A 239 11.46 -12.94 1.79
N ILE A 240 12.25 -13.57 2.66
CA ILE A 240 13.72 -13.64 2.53
C ILE A 240 14.11 -14.59 1.39
N THR A 241 13.43 -15.73 1.24
CA THR A 241 13.75 -16.73 0.21
C THR A 241 13.46 -16.22 -1.20
N HIS A 242 12.47 -15.34 -1.36
CA HIS A 242 12.06 -14.77 -2.64
C HIS A 242 12.44 -13.28 -2.79
N PHE A 243 13.39 -12.81 -1.98
CA PHE A 243 13.76 -11.39 -1.87
C PHE A 243 14.01 -10.72 -3.23
N ASN A 244 14.77 -11.32 -4.13
CA ASN A 244 15.08 -10.70 -5.42
C ASN A 244 13.86 -10.56 -6.33
N THR A 245 13.03 -11.60 -6.40
CA THR A 245 11.79 -11.58 -7.18
C THR A 245 10.83 -10.52 -6.62
N LEU A 246 10.66 -10.50 -5.30
CA LEU A 246 9.83 -9.51 -4.62
C LEU A 246 10.30 -8.07 -4.88
N MET A 247 11.62 -7.80 -4.76
CA MET A 247 12.17 -6.47 -5.06
C MET A 247 11.94 -6.06 -6.51
N ASN A 248 12.02 -7.00 -7.46
CA ASN A 248 11.74 -6.72 -8.87
C ASN A 248 10.25 -6.43 -9.10
N GLN A 249 9.33 -7.17 -8.46
CA GLN A 249 7.88 -6.91 -8.54
C GLN A 249 7.54 -5.54 -7.93
N ILE A 250 8.10 -5.20 -6.77
CA ILE A 250 7.92 -3.88 -6.16
C ILE A 250 8.40 -2.77 -7.10
N GLN A 251 9.61 -2.91 -7.71
CA GLN A 251 10.14 -1.92 -8.65
C GLN A 251 9.23 -1.68 -9.86
N LYS A 252 8.57 -2.73 -10.34
CA LYS A 252 7.71 -2.68 -11.52
C LYS A 252 6.33 -2.09 -11.19
N ASN A 253 5.76 -2.47 -10.05
CA ASN A 253 4.33 -2.34 -9.80
C ASN A 253 3.97 -1.34 -8.70
N VAL A 254 4.96 -0.78 -7.98
CA VAL A 254 4.72 0.19 -6.91
C VAL A 254 5.32 1.54 -7.25
N LYS A 255 4.60 2.63 -6.96
CA LYS A 255 5.11 4.01 -7.00
C LYS A 255 4.69 4.75 -5.73
N THR A 256 5.59 5.59 -5.22
CA THR A 256 5.35 6.43 -4.05
C THR A 256 6.23 7.66 -4.06
N ASP A 257 5.81 8.74 -3.40
CA ASP A 257 6.65 9.93 -3.17
C ASP A 257 7.55 9.78 -1.93
N LEU A 258 7.36 8.70 -1.14
CA LEU A 258 8.22 8.40 0.01
C LEU A 258 9.61 7.95 -0.45
N LYS A 259 10.65 8.52 0.16
CA LYS A 259 12.02 8.07 -0.05
C LYS A 259 12.31 6.84 0.81
N LEU A 260 13.34 6.09 0.45
CA LEU A 260 13.76 4.91 1.23
C LEU A 260 14.01 5.23 2.72
N GLY A 261 14.56 6.42 3.02
CA GLY A 261 14.75 6.89 4.41
C GLY A 261 13.43 7.10 5.15
N ASP A 262 12.40 7.60 4.45
CA ASP A 262 11.06 7.80 4.99
C ASP A 262 10.39 6.45 5.27
N LEU A 263 10.47 5.50 4.32
CA LEU A 263 9.98 4.13 4.50
C LEU A 263 10.62 3.43 5.70
N ASN A 264 11.95 3.58 5.88
CA ASN A 264 12.64 3.03 7.06
C ASN A 264 12.20 3.73 8.35
N THR A 265 11.96 5.04 8.31
CA THR A 265 11.46 5.81 9.47
C THR A 265 10.04 5.35 9.85
N ILE A 266 9.16 5.16 8.86
CA ILE A 266 7.80 4.63 9.08
C ILE A 266 7.90 3.24 9.71
N ARG A 267 8.68 2.33 9.14
CA ARG A 267 8.87 0.97 9.68
C ARG A 267 9.34 0.95 11.14
N THR A 268 10.18 1.89 11.54
CA THR A 268 10.79 1.88 12.88
C THR A 268 10.02 2.69 13.91
N LYS A 269 9.45 3.84 13.51
CA LYS A 269 8.79 4.77 14.44
C LYS A 269 7.27 4.68 14.45
N TYR A 270 6.67 4.13 13.40
CA TYR A 270 5.21 4.05 13.26
C TYR A 270 4.66 2.61 13.41
N LYS A 271 5.52 1.65 13.80
CA LYS A 271 5.11 0.25 13.95
C LYS A 271 3.92 0.08 14.91
N ASP A 272 3.91 0.86 16.00
CA ASP A 272 2.87 0.79 17.02
C ASP A 272 1.55 1.45 16.58
N ALA A 273 1.54 2.22 15.48
CA ALA A 273 0.31 2.75 14.89
C ALA A 273 -0.57 1.65 14.25
N ASN A 274 -0.03 0.44 14.10
CA ASN A 274 -0.77 -0.73 13.65
C ASN A 274 -1.47 -1.48 14.80
N ASP A 275 -1.29 -1.05 16.06
CA ASP A 275 -1.94 -1.69 17.22
C ASP A 275 -3.46 -1.54 17.16
N GLN A 276 -3.94 -0.41 16.60
CA GLN A 276 -5.35 -0.14 16.39
C GLN A 276 -5.59 0.40 14.97
N VAL A 277 -6.13 -0.43 14.10
CA VAL A 277 -6.53 -0.06 12.72
C VAL A 277 -8.05 -0.03 12.65
N ASN A 278 -8.60 1.19 12.52
CA ASN A 278 -10.03 1.39 12.34
C ASN A 278 -10.33 1.58 10.86
N ARG A 279 -11.34 0.85 10.37
CA ARG A 279 -11.74 0.84 8.96
C ARG A 279 -13.06 1.54 8.79
N HIS A 280 -13.08 2.50 7.89
CA HIS A 280 -14.23 3.30 7.53
C HIS A 280 -14.39 3.35 6.01
N GLN A 281 -15.54 3.79 5.57
CA GLN A 281 -15.80 4.04 4.16
C GLN A 281 -16.81 5.17 4.03
N LEU A 282 -16.76 5.89 2.90
CA LEU A 282 -17.79 6.89 2.62
C LEU A 282 -19.11 6.20 2.38
N GLU A 283 -20.15 6.65 3.09
CA GLU A 283 -21.53 6.24 2.93
C GLU A 283 -22.30 7.29 2.14
N GLY A 284 -23.28 6.85 1.35
CA GLY A 284 -24.07 7.71 0.50
C GLY A 284 -24.97 6.92 -0.44
N GLU A 285 -25.44 7.56 -1.48
CA GLU A 285 -26.36 6.98 -2.44
C GLU A 285 -25.72 6.84 -3.82
N GLY A 286 -26.00 5.73 -4.49
CA GLY A 286 -25.58 5.48 -5.86
C GLY A 286 -26.72 5.59 -6.83
N GLY A 287 -26.50 6.22 -7.99
CA GLY A 287 -27.55 6.35 -8.99
C GLY A 287 -27.07 6.83 -10.35
N ILE A 288 -27.90 6.60 -11.37
CA ILE A 288 -27.68 7.13 -12.72
C ILE A 288 -28.10 8.61 -12.71
N GLN A 289 -27.20 9.47 -13.16
CA GLN A 289 -27.44 10.91 -13.27
C GLN A 289 -27.99 11.29 -14.65
N ASN A 290 -28.27 12.57 -14.87
CA ASN A 290 -28.86 13.09 -16.11
C ASN A 290 -28.00 12.87 -17.36
N ASP A 291 -26.70 12.65 -17.19
CA ASP A 291 -25.75 12.29 -18.26
C ASP A 291 -25.80 10.81 -18.64
N GLY A 292 -26.65 10.01 -17.99
CA GLY A 292 -26.76 8.56 -18.19
C GLY A 292 -25.66 7.74 -17.52
N LEU A 293 -24.78 8.34 -16.75
CA LEU A 293 -23.71 7.67 -16.04
C LEU A 293 -24.09 7.39 -14.58
N TYR A 294 -23.60 6.27 -14.06
CA TYR A 294 -23.73 5.95 -12.63
C TYR A 294 -22.70 6.73 -11.82
N TYR A 295 -23.13 7.36 -10.74
CA TYR A 295 -22.27 8.00 -9.74
C TYR A 295 -22.65 7.53 -8.33
N PHE A 296 -21.68 7.57 -7.44
CA PHE A 296 -21.88 7.48 -6.00
C PHE A 296 -21.76 8.90 -5.42
N ILE A 297 -22.74 9.31 -4.64
CA ILE A 297 -22.79 10.63 -3.99
C ILE A 297 -22.68 10.40 -2.49
N PRO A 298 -21.54 10.73 -1.86
CA PRO A 298 -21.40 10.60 -0.42
C PRO A 298 -22.32 11.56 0.30
N SER A 299 -22.93 11.11 1.40
CA SER A 299 -23.71 12.01 2.26
C SER A 299 -22.79 13.01 2.96
N ASP A 300 -23.28 14.22 3.21
CA ASP A 300 -22.51 15.25 3.93
C ASP A 300 -22.16 14.80 5.35
N ALA A 301 -23.05 14.04 6.01
CA ALA A 301 -22.80 13.47 7.33
C ALA A 301 -21.60 12.53 7.30
N SER A 302 -21.58 11.53 6.41
CA SER A 302 -20.48 10.59 6.28
C SER A 302 -19.18 11.27 5.86
N LYS A 303 -19.25 12.23 4.94
CA LYS A 303 -18.08 13.00 4.51
C LYS A 303 -17.47 13.77 5.69
N ASN A 304 -18.28 14.47 6.49
CA ASN A 304 -17.82 15.24 7.65
C ASN A 304 -17.24 14.32 8.74
N GLU A 305 -17.89 13.21 9.05
CA GLU A 305 -17.42 12.23 10.02
C GLU A 305 -16.04 11.69 9.61
N ASN A 306 -15.90 11.19 8.39
CA ASN A 306 -14.64 10.65 7.90
C ASN A 306 -13.54 11.73 7.79
N THR A 307 -13.91 12.98 7.48
CA THR A 307 -12.97 14.11 7.51
C THR A 307 -12.41 14.32 8.91
N GLN A 308 -13.28 14.31 9.95
CA GLN A 308 -12.85 14.46 11.34
C GLN A 308 -11.94 13.32 11.78
N LEU A 309 -12.34 12.07 11.52
CA LEU A 309 -11.53 10.89 11.84
C LEU A 309 -10.11 10.98 11.27
N LEU A 310 -9.97 11.41 10.01
CA LEU A 310 -8.67 11.55 9.36
C LEU A 310 -7.85 12.75 9.85
N ARG A 311 -8.50 13.83 10.31
CA ARG A 311 -7.81 15.05 10.77
C ARG A 311 -7.44 15.02 12.25
N ASP A 312 -8.28 14.40 13.07
CA ASP A 312 -8.13 14.39 14.53
C ASP A 312 -7.23 13.24 15.03
N ASN A 313 -6.84 12.36 14.13
CA ASN A 313 -5.95 11.23 14.41
C ASN A 313 -4.46 11.62 14.42
#